data_59d8786fcfd9d94d969b8d0003678229
#
_entry.id   59d8786fcfd9d94d969b8d0003678229
#
_cell.length_a   1.000
_cell.length_b   1.000
_cell.length_c   1.000
_cell.angle_alpha   90.00
_cell.angle_beta   90.00
_cell.angle_gamma   90.00
#
_symmetry.space_group_name_H-M   'P 1'
#
loop_
_entity.id
_entity.type
_entity.pdbx_description
1 polymer ?
#
loop_
_entity_poly.entity_id
_entity_poly.type
_entity_poly.pdbx_seq_one_letter_code
_entity_poly.pdbx_strand_id
1 'polypeptide(L)'
;MSLLKEKIIGSAMQIFSQKGYAATSIQDIANDCGIAKGSLYKFFASKEDLLVEVYRSRTQVMFEESDRIKSNPELSPREKFVLQTHRQFEFFLEFKYSIKDFYELPMKEDGAFSKFLQQMRSQMLVNFAELMISVYGPEIEKHKWDLIALYTGILKEYMIMITLISSPFNYARMANFVVDRMDEMVAGIKKSTHEPILDAEVMSQFVARGMKGCHAPAGEQLHATLTKLMSSIEELQVTNARKSELHEAAHLLQEAAADESPRMVLVRALLGLLQSQHELVAIASQLERLYESKHTKLLT
;
A
#
# COMPACT_ATOMS: atom_id res chain seq x y z
N MET A 1 -11.92 -5.13 12.63
CA MET A 1 -12.38 -6.35 11.90
C MET A 1 -12.74 -7.42 12.93
N SER A 2 -13.68 -8.38 12.70
CA SER A 2 -13.93 -9.43 13.71
C SER A 2 -12.75 -10.40 13.75
N LEU A 3 -12.33 -10.85 14.95
CA LEU A 3 -11.26 -11.84 15.14
C LEU A 3 -11.42 -13.10 14.27
N LEU A 4 -12.66 -13.51 14.04
CA LEU A 4 -12.96 -14.66 13.18
C LEU A 4 -12.68 -14.35 11.70
N LYS A 5 -12.99 -13.13 11.22
CA LYS A 5 -12.68 -12.73 9.84
C LYS A 5 -11.17 -12.73 9.61
N GLU A 6 -10.39 -12.23 10.55
CA GLU A 6 -8.91 -12.24 10.49
C GLU A 6 -8.35 -13.66 10.48
N LYS A 7 -8.90 -14.54 11.34
CA LYS A 7 -8.53 -15.97 11.36
C LYS A 7 -8.77 -16.63 10.00
N ILE A 8 -9.92 -16.37 9.37
CA ILE A 8 -10.25 -16.93 8.05
C ILE A 8 -9.28 -16.42 6.98
N ILE A 9 -8.96 -15.13 6.97
CA ILE A 9 -7.99 -14.54 6.02
C ILE A 9 -6.61 -15.16 6.20
N GLY A 10 -6.13 -15.28 7.43
CA GLY A 10 -4.83 -15.90 7.75
C GLY A 10 -4.75 -17.36 7.32
N SER A 11 -5.78 -18.15 7.62
CA SER A 11 -5.89 -19.56 7.19
C SER A 11 -5.92 -19.67 5.65
N ALA A 12 -6.75 -18.87 4.99
CA ALA A 12 -6.84 -18.85 3.54
C ALA A 12 -5.49 -18.52 2.89
N MET A 13 -4.79 -17.51 3.42
CA MET A 13 -3.47 -17.12 2.95
C MET A 13 -2.46 -18.28 3.08
N GLN A 14 -2.42 -18.94 4.23
CA GLN A 14 -1.52 -20.06 4.46
C GLN A 14 -1.81 -21.22 3.51
N ILE A 15 -3.08 -21.61 3.35
CA ILE A 15 -3.46 -22.73 2.49
C ILE A 15 -3.25 -22.38 1.01
N PHE A 16 -3.58 -21.16 0.58
CA PHE A 16 -3.29 -20.72 -0.80
C PHE A 16 -1.80 -20.72 -1.10
N SER A 17 -0.95 -20.31 -0.15
CA SER A 17 0.50 -20.34 -0.35
C SER A 17 1.08 -21.77 -0.41
N GLN A 18 0.47 -22.74 0.25
CA GLN A 18 0.93 -24.13 0.30
C GLN A 18 0.43 -24.96 -0.88
N LYS A 19 -0.87 -24.87 -1.18
CA LYS A 19 -1.54 -25.72 -2.17
C LYS A 19 -1.87 -25.01 -3.48
N GLY A 20 -1.81 -23.67 -3.53
CA GLY A 20 -2.32 -22.86 -4.61
C GLY A 20 -3.83 -22.57 -4.49
N TYR A 21 -4.26 -21.50 -5.17
CA TYR A 21 -5.66 -21.10 -5.16
C TYR A 21 -6.57 -22.16 -5.79
N ALA A 22 -6.22 -22.69 -6.97
CA ALA A 22 -7.07 -23.63 -7.70
C ALA A 22 -7.34 -24.91 -6.87
N ALA A 23 -6.31 -25.47 -6.23
CA ALA A 23 -6.39 -26.70 -5.46
C ALA A 23 -7.02 -26.55 -4.05
N THR A 24 -7.25 -25.32 -3.58
CA THR A 24 -7.84 -25.05 -2.26
C THR A 24 -9.36 -24.93 -2.37
N SER A 25 -10.10 -25.62 -1.51
CA SER A 25 -11.54 -25.49 -1.37
C SER A 25 -11.93 -24.58 -0.18
N ILE A 26 -13.12 -23.99 -0.23
CA ILE A 26 -13.68 -23.27 0.94
C ILE A 26 -13.84 -24.19 2.15
N GLN A 27 -14.07 -25.51 1.92
CA GLN A 27 -14.15 -26.47 3.00
C GLN A 27 -12.81 -26.69 3.71
N ASP A 28 -11.69 -26.68 2.97
CA ASP A 28 -10.35 -26.79 3.57
C ASP A 28 -10.09 -25.65 4.55
N ILE A 29 -10.43 -24.43 4.14
CA ILE A 29 -10.26 -23.22 4.96
C ILE A 29 -11.18 -23.25 6.18
N ALA A 30 -12.45 -23.66 5.99
CA ALA A 30 -13.41 -23.79 7.09
C ALA A 30 -12.94 -24.82 8.13
N ASN A 31 -12.42 -25.96 7.67
CA ASN A 31 -11.88 -27.02 8.53
C ASN A 31 -10.66 -26.52 9.33
N ASP A 32 -9.72 -25.84 8.69
CA ASP A 32 -8.53 -25.28 9.34
C ASP A 32 -8.92 -24.23 10.40
N CYS A 33 -9.95 -23.43 10.12
CA CYS A 33 -10.49 -22.47 11.09
C CYS A 33 -11.33 -23.12 12.21
N GLY A 34 -11.70 -24.39 12.10
CA GLY A 34 -12.61 -25.06 13.05
C GLY A 34 -14.05 -24.53 13.00
N ILE A 35 -14.52 -24.11 11.82
CA ILE A 35 -15.89 -23.56 11.63
C ILE A 35 -16.66 -24.33 10.57
N ALA A 36 -17.99 -24.22 10.62
CA ALA A 36 -18.82 -24.75 9.55
C ALA A 36 -18.67 -23.91 8.26
N LYS A 37 -18.70 -24.58 7.08
CA LYS A 37 -18.63 -23.93 5.76
C LYS A 37 -19.63 -22.77 5.61
N GLY A 38 -20.87 -22.94 6.14
CA GLY A 38 -21.90 -21.90 6.12
C GLY A 38 -21.53 -20.64 6.94
N SER A 39 -20.68 -20.79 7.97
CA SER A 39 -20.18 -19.66 8.76
C SER A 39 -19.18 -18.84 7.97
N LEU A 40 -18.37 -19.45 7.11
CA LEU A 40 -17.43 -18.75 6.24
C LEU A 40 -18.18 -17.91 5.20
N TYR A 41 -19.25 -18.44 4.61
CA TYR A 41 -20.07 -17.71 3.64
C TYR A 41 -20.80 -16.49 4.22
N LYS A 42 -20.91 -16.36 5.55
CA LYS A 42 -21.41 -15.12 6.17
C LYS A 42 -20.42 -13.95 6.04
N PHE A 43 -19.14 -14.24 5.83
CA PHE A 43 -18.08 -13.23 5.70
C PHE A 43 -17.68 -12.98 4.24
N PHE A 44 -17.68 -14.03 3.41
CA PHE A 44 -17.20 -13.99 2.03
C PHE A 44 -18.20 -14.70 1.12
N ALA A 45 -18.75 -13.99 0.14
CA ALA A 45 -19.77 -14.54 -0.76
C ALA A 45 -19.18 -15.61 -1.68
N SER A 46 -17.90 -15.58 -1.96
CA SER A 46 -17.22 -16.52 -2.85
C SER A 46 -15.77 -16.77 -2.42
N LYS A 47 -15.13 -17.77 -3.02
CA LYS A 47 -13.68 -18.02 -2.88
C LYS A 47 -12.87 -16.87 -3.52
N GLU A 48 -13.41 -16.24 -4.58
CA GLU A 48 -12.80 -15.06 -5.22
C GLU A 48 -12.81 -13.85 -4.28
N ASP A 49 -13.93 -13.59 -3.58
CA ASP A 49 -14.00 -12.50 -2.59
C ASP A 49 -13.01 -12.71 -1.44
N LEU A 50 -12.86 -13.94 -0.97
CA LEU A 50 -11.88 -14.28 0.04
C LEU A 50 -10.45 -14.06 -0.48
N LEU A 51 -10.17 -14.44 -1.72
CA LEU A 51 -8.88 -14.18 -2.37
C LEU A 51 -8.59 -12.68 -2.45
N VAL A 52 -9.55 -11.87 -2.91
CA VAL A 52 -9.45 -10.41 -2.94
C VAL A 52 -9.10 -9.86 -1.57
N GLU A 53 -9.74 -10.35 -0.52
CA GLU A 53 -9.50 -9.86 0.84
C GLU A 53 -8.12 -10.28 1.39
N VAL A 54 -7.65 -11.49 1.05
CA VAL A 54 -6.28 -11.94 1.36
C VAL A 54 -5.24 -11.01 0.70
N TYR A 55 -5.41 -10.72 -0.58
CA TYR A 55 -4.51 -9.80 -1.30
C TYR A 55 -4.61 -8.37 -0.77
N ARG A 56 -5.82 -7.89 -0.47
CA ARG A 56 -6.06 -6.56 0.11
C ARG A 56 -5.34 -6.38 1.45
N SER A 57 -5.48 -7.35 2.34
CA SER A 57 -4.81 -7.34 3.64
C SER A 57 -3.29 -7.23 3.50
N ARG A 58 -2.72 -7.95 2.54
CA ARG A 58 -1.27 -7.96 2.32
C ARG A 58 -0.76 -6.69 1.63
N THR A 59 -1.45 -6.24 0.59
CA THR A 59 -1.08 -4.99 -0.07
C THR A 59 -1.21 -3.79 0.86
N GLN A 60 -2.16 -3.82 1.80
CA GLN A 60 -2.28 -2.79 2.81
C GLN A 60 -1.03 -2.75 3.71
N VAL A 61 -0.55 -3.90 4.21
CA VAL A 61 0.70 -3.97 5.00
C VAL A 61 1.87 -3.42 4.21
N MET A 62 1.98 -3.76 2.92
CA MET A 62 3.03 -3.25 2.04
C MET A 62 2.98 -1.72 1.91
N PHE A 63 1.79 -1.14 1.73
CA PHE A 63 1.64 0.32 1.62
C PHE A 63 1.91 1.02 2.95
N GLU A 64 1.46 0.47 4.07
CA GLU A 64 1.75 0.99 5.41
C GLU A 64 3.26 1.00 5.69
N GLU A 65 3.97 -0.05 5.29
CA GLU A 65 5.42 -0.10 5.42
C GLU A 65 6.12 0.91 4.49
N SER A 66 5.64 1.05 3.25
CA SER A 66 6.13 2.08 2.34
C SER A 66 5.96 3.49 2.93
N ASP A 67 4.80 3.78 3.52
CA ASP A 67 4.55 5.06 4.17
C ASP A 67 5.44 5.29 5.39
N ARG A 68 5.74 4.24 6.16
CA ARG A 68 6.69 4.30 7.28
C ARG A 68 8.10 4.64 6.80
N ILE A 69 8.55 4.02 5.72
CA ILE A 69 9.87 4.31 5.12
C ILE A 69 9.91 5.75 4.60
N LYS A 70 8.87 6.20 3.88
CA LYS A 70 8.80 7.58 3.36
C LYS A 70 8.84 8.62 4.48
N SER A 71 8.16 8.34 5.60
CA SER A 71 8.04 9.25 6.73
C SER A 71 9.28 9.28 7.65
N ASN A 72 10.25 8.37 7.47
CA ASN A 72 11.44 8.31 8.31
C ASN A 72 12.37 9.50 8.01
N PRO A 73 12.58 10.44 8.96
CA PRO A 73 13.41 11.62 8.75
C PRO A 73 14.93 11.31 8.75
N GLU A 74 15.32 10.16 9.29
CA GLU A 74 16.75 9.77 9.40
C GLU A 74 17.30 9.22 8.07
N LEU A 75 16.42 8.83 7.14
CA LEU A 75 16.81 8.28 5.85
C LEU A 75 16.81 9.36 4.78
N SER A 76 17.88 9.43 4.02
CA SER A 76 17.93 10.23 2.78
C SER A 76 16.90 9.69 1.75
N PRO A 77 16.45 10.50 0.79
CA PRO A 77 15.55 10.05 -0.26
C PRO A 77 16.06 8.80 -1.00
N ARG A 78 17.37 8.73 -1.27
CA ARG A 78 17.99 7.58 -1.93
C ARG A 78 17.96 6.32 -1.06
N GLU A 79 18.25 6.42 0.23
CA GLU A 79 18.15 5.29 1.16
C GLU A 79 16.72 4.78 1.28
N LYS A 80 15.73 5.67 1.28
CA LYS A 80 14.32 5.31 1.21
C LYS A 80 14.01 4.50 -0.05
N PHE A 81 14.56 4.90 -1.19
CA PHE A 81 14.36 4.18 -2.45
C PHE A 81 14.98 2.79 -2.43
N VAL A 82 16.23 2.67 -1.95
CA VAL A 82 16.89 1.36 -1.77
C VAL A 82 16.08 0.46 -0.85
N LEU A 83 15.63 0.99 0.30
CA LEU A 83 14.87 0.21 1.27
C LEU A 83 13.51 -0.21 0.72
N GLN A 84 12.79 0.66 0.02
CA GLN A 84 11.53 0.28 -0.64
C GLN A 84 11.75 -0.76 -1.74
N THR A 85 12.82 -0.65 -2.53
CA THR A 85 13.18 -1.64 -3.53
C THR A 85 13.49 -3.00 -2.90
N HIS A 86 14.21 -3.02 -1.79
CA HIS A 86 14.49 -4.22 -1.02
C HIS A 86 13.18 -4.88 -0.53
N ARG A 87 12.26 -4.10 0.03
CA ARG A 87 10.96 -4.58 0.50
C ARG A 87 10.08 -5.14 -0.63
N GLN A 88 10.19 -4.61 -1.85
CA GLN A 88 9.48 -5.19 -3.01
C GLN A 88 9.93 -6.63 -3.28
N PHE A 89 11.22 -6.93 -3.17
CA PHE A 89 11.73 -8.29 -3.33
C PHE A 89 11.29 -9.22 -2.20
N GLU A 90 11.32 -8.75 -0.94
CA GLU A 90 10.85 -9.54 0.21
C GLU A 90 9.36 -9.84 0.10
N PHE A 91 8.55 -8.82 -0.18
CA PHE A 91 7.12 -8.95 -0.36
C PHE A 91 6.78 -9.95 -1.48
N PHE A 92 7.51 -9.89 -2.60
CA PHE A 92 7.34 -10.83 -3.70
C PHE A 92 7.57 -12.28 -3.23
N LEU A 93 8.59 -12.53 -2.44
CA LEU A 93 8.89 -13.89 -1.96
C LEU A 93 7.84 -14.44 -1.03
N GLU A 94 7.30 -13.63 -0.13
CA GLU A 94 6.18 -14.01 0.72
C GLU A 94 4.97 -14.44 -0.11
N PHE A 95 4.84 -13.90 -1.32
CA PHE A 95 3.76 -14.17 -2.27
C PHE A 95 4.12 -15.15 -3.41
N LYS A 96 5.32 -15.70 -3.41
CA LYS A 96 5.84 -16.57 -4.48
C LYS A 96 4.86 -17.63 -4.95
N TYR A 97 4.13 -18.26 -4.03
CA TYR A 97 3.14 -19.29 -4.37
C TYR A 97 1.83 -18.70 -4.91
N SER A 98 1.45 -17.54 -4.42
CA SER A 98 0.26 -16.83 -4.92
C SER A 98 0.43 -16.29 -6.35
N ILE A 99 1.66 -15.97 -6.77
CA ILE A 99 1.94 -15.43 -8.10
C ILE A 99 1.76 -16.47 -9.19
N LYS A 100 2.06 -17.74 -8.92
CA LYS A 100 1.80 -18.81 -9.89
C LYS A 100 0.32 -18.90 -10.23
N ASP A 101 -0.53 -18.81 -9.23
CA ASP A 101 -1.98 -18.79 -9.39
C ASP A 101 -2.51 -17.48 -9.99
N PHE A 102 -1.79 -16.37 -9.84
CA PHE A 102 -2.16 -15.06 -10.38
C PHE A 102 -2.28 -15.05 -11.90
N TYR A 103 -1.42 -15.79 -12.59
CA TYR A 103 -1.48 -15.92 -14.06
C TYR A 103 -2.50 -16.98 -14.52
N GLU A 104 -2.93 -17.87 -13.62
CA GLU A 104 -3.88 -18.94 -13.90
C GLU A 104 -5.34 -18.56 -13.55
N LEU A 105 -5.54 -17.43 -12.84
CA LEU A 105 -6.88 -16.97 -12.49
C LEU A 105 -7.63 -16.54 -13.75
N PRO A 106 -8.87 -17.02 -13.96
CA PRO A 106 -9.70 -16.53 -15.06
C PRO A 106 -10.05 -15.06 -14.79
N MET A 107 -9.31 -14.16 -15.45
CA MET A 107 -9.51 -12.71 -15.37
C MET A 107 -10.79 -12.35 -16.11
N LYS A 108 -11.91 -12.32 -15.40
CA LYS A 108 -13.16 -11.75 -15.93
C LYS A 108 -13.00 -10.24 -15.95
N GLU A 109 -13.30 -9.60 -17.09
CA GLU A 109 -13.15 -8.13 -17.27
C GLU A 109 -13.81 -7.32 -16.15
N ASP A 110 -14.97 -7.76 -15.65
CA ASP A 110 -15.72 -7.11 -14.57
C ASP A 110 -15.63 -7.83 -13.20
N GLY A 111 -14.75 -8.82 -13.06
CA GLY A 111 -14.59 -9.59 -11.83
C GLY A 111 -14.07 -8.73 -10.66
N ALA A 112 -14.40 -9.14 -9.44
CA ALA A 112 -13.95 -8.47 -8.22
C ALA A 112 -12.41 -8.42 -8.15
N PHE A 113 -11.77 -9.51 -8.56
CA PHE A 113 -10.32 -9.61 -8.56
C PHE A 113 -9.66 -8.71 -9.62
N SER A 114 -10.20 -8.62 -10.84
CA SER A 114 -9.71 -7.70 -11.88
C SER A 114 -9.79 -6.24 -11.44
N LYS A 115 -10.91 -5.85 -10.84
CA LYS A 115 -11.10 -4.51 -10.27
C LYS A 115 -10.08 -4.22 -9.16
N PHE A 116 -9.88 -5.18 -8.26
CA PHE A 116 -8.88 -5.07 -7.20
C PHE A 116 -7.46 -4.91 -7.76
N LEU A 117 -7.09 -5.69 -8.80
CA LEU A 117 -5.77 -5.59 -9.42
C LEU A 117 -5.52 -4.24 -10.09
N GLN A 118 -6.51 -3.74 -10.82
CA GLN A 118 -6.42 -2.42 -11.44
C GLN A 118 -6.23 -1.34 -10.37
N GLN A 119 -6.94 -1.45 -9.29
CA GLN A 119 -6.85 -0.61 -8.11
C GLN A 119 -5.45 -0.63 -7.50
N MET A 120 -4.98 -1.82 -7.15
CA MET A 120 -3.64 -2.04 -6.59
C MET A 120 -2.56 -1.48 -7.53
N ARG A 121 -2.67 -1.73 -8.83
CA ARG A 121 -1.75 -1.21 -9.83
C ARG A 121 -1.70 0.30 -9.84
N SER A 122 -2.86 0.96 -9.81
CA SER A 122 -2.93 2.42 -9.80
C SER A 122 -2.32 3.01 -8.53
N GLN A 123 -2.57 2.40 -7.38
CA GLN A 123 -1.99 2.83 -6.11
C GLN A 123 -0.46 2.65 -6.08
N MET A 124 0.06 1.55 -6.62
CA MET A 124 1.50 1.34 -6.78
C MET A 124 2.14 2.40 -7.68
N LEU A 125 1.50 2.74 -8.82
CA LEU A 125 1.99 3.78 -9.73
C LEU A 125 2.09 5.14 -9.03
N VAL A 126 1.08 5.54 -8.26
CA VAL A 126 1.12 6.79 -7.46
C VAL A 126 2.27 6.73 -6.46
N ASN A 127 2.39 5.64 -5.72
CA ASN A 127 3.42 5.46 -4.71
C ASN A 127 4.84 5.55 -5.29
N PHE A 128 5.07 4.96 -6.47
CA PHE A 128 6.37 5.04 -7.16
C PHE A 128 6.61 6.44 -7.74
N ALA A 129 5.57 7.14 -8.23
CA ALA A 129 5.71 8.50 -8.71
C ALA A 129 6.16 9.45 -7.60
N GLU A 130 5.51 9.40 -6.43
CA GLU A 130 5.89 10.17 -5.25
C GLU A 130 7.34 9.88 -4.83
N LEU A 131 7.70 8.60 -4.77
CA LEU A 131 9.03 8.17 -4.40
C LEU A 131 10.09 8.71 -5.38
N MET A 132 9.89 8.54 -6.68
CA MET A 132 10.85 9.00 -7.69
C MET A 132 11.00 10.51 -7.70
N ILE A 133 9.91 11.25 -7.56
CA ILE A 133 9.98 12.72 -7.47
C ILE A 133 10.72 13.13 -6.19
N SER A 134 10.53 12.45 -5.07
CA SER A 134 11.25 12.75 -3.82
C SER A 134 12.76 12.53 -3.92
N VAL A 135 13.19 11.56 -4.75
CA VAL A 135 14.61 11.20 -4.93
C VAL A 135 15.28 12.07 -5.98
N TYR A 136 14.62 12.25 -7.11
CA TYR A 136 15.23 12.83 -8.33
C TYR A 136 14.83 14.26 -8.62
N GLY A 137 13.88 14.80 -7.84
CA GLY A 137 13.39 16.15 -7.99
C GLY A 137 12.27 16.29 -9.04
N PRO A 138 11.66 17.48 -9.13
CA PRO A 138 10.55 17.75 -10.05
C PRO A 138 10.98 17.74 -11.54
N GLU A 139 12.26 17.79 -11.84
CA GLU A 139 12.76 17.79 -13.21
C GLU A 139 12.43 16.50 -13.97
N ILE A 140 12.13 15.41 -13.26
CA ILE A 140 11.71 14.15 -13.89
C ILE A 140 10.21 14.08 -14.16
N GLU A 141 9.43 15.09 -13.77
CA GLU A 141 7.95 15.06 -13.83
C GLU A 141 7.44 14.64 -15.21
N LYS A 142 8.06 15.17 -16.28
CA LYS A 142 7.71 14.86 -17.65
C LYS A 142 7.91 13.37 -18.00
N HIS A 143 8.96 12.75 -17.47
CA HIS A 143 9.37 11.38 -17.79
C HIS A 143 9.07 10.36 -16.68
N LYS A 144 8.37 10.76 -15.62
CA LYS A 144 8.16 9.91 -14.45
C LYS A 144 7.50 8.57 -14.78
N TRP A 145 6.56 8.56 -15.73
CA TRP A 145 5.84 7.34 -16.09
C TRP A 145 6.72 6.36 -16.86
N ASP A 146 7.59 6.85 -17.74
CA ASP A 146 8.59 6.01 -18.42
C ASP A 146 9.60 5.44 -17.44
N LEU A 147 10.07 6.25 -16.48
CA LEU A 147 10.98 5.80 -15.42
C LEU A 147 10.32 4.74 -14.52
N ILE A 148 9.05 4.91 -14.17
CA ILE A 148 8.30 3.91 -13.41
C ILE A 148 8.13 2.62 -14.21
N ALA A 149 7.87 2.70 -15.51
CA ALA A 149 7.75 1.53 -16.37
C ALA A 149 9.08 0.77 -16.46
N LEU A 150 10.20 1.45 -16.63
CA LEU A 150 11.54 0.86 -16.61
C LEU A 150 11.86 0.22 -15.26
N TYR A 151 11.65 0.93 -14.16
CA TYR A 151 11.87 0.41 -12.81
C TYR A 151 11.05 -0.85 -12.52
N THR A 152 9.74 -0.80 -12.79
CA THR A 152 8.86 -1.93 -12.55
C THR A 152 9.15 -3.10 -13.49
N GLY A 153 9.60 -2.82 -14.71
CA GLY A 153 10.09 -3.83 -15.67
C GLY A 153 11.32 -4.57 -15.16
N ILE A 154 12.31 -3.83 -14.63
CA ILE A 154 13.50 -4.42 -14.02
C ILE A 154 13.13 -5.28 -12.81
N LEU A 155 12.31 -4.77 -11.89
CA LEU A 155 11.86 -5.53 -10.72
C LEU A 155 11.16 -6.82 -11.13
N LYS A 156 10.22 -6.73 -12.09
CA LYS A 156 9.46 -7.89 -12.59
C LYS A 156 10.40 -8.97 -13.12
N GLU A 157 11.40 -8.61 -13.91
CA GLU A 157 12.33 -9.58 -14.48
C GLU A 157 13.17 -10.26 -13.40
N TYR A 158 13.71 -9.51 -12.44
CA TYR A 158 14.42 -10.10 -11.31
C TYR A 158 13.53 -11.03 -10.48
N MET A 159 12.26 -10.65 -10.26
CA MET A 159 11.30 -11.50 -9.56
C MET A 159 11.05 -12.83 -10.30
N ILE A 160 10.96 -12.78 -11.64
CA ILE A 160 10.87 -13.99 -12.48
C ILE A 160 12.14 -14.83 -12.31
N MET A 161 13.31 -14.24 -12.42
CA MET A 161 14.59 -14.96 -12.25
C MET A 161 14.71 -15.62 -10.88
N ILE A 162 14.29 -14.93 -9.79
CA ILE A 162 14.25 -15.51 -8.44
C ILE A 162 13.38 -16.77 -8.37
N THR A 163 12.30 -16.85 -9.16
CA THR A 163 11.45 -18.05 -9.21
C THR A 163 12.03 -19.18 -10.01
N LEU A 164 12.80 -18.86 -11.06
CA LEU A 164 13.35 -19.84 -11.98
C LEU A 164 14.70 -20.41 -11.51
N ILE A 165 15.49 -19.62 -10.78
CA ILE A 165 16.83 -19.98 -10.35
C ILE A 165 16.78 -20.42 -8.89
N SER A 166 17.09 -21.68 -8.62
CA SER A 166 17.12 -22.27 -7.27
C SER A 166 18.39 -21.91 -6.47
N SER A 167 18.83 -20.65 -6.54
CA SER A 167 20.00 -20.12 -5.84
C SER A 167 19.61 -19.00 -4.88
N PRO A 168 20.27 -18.87 -3.73
CA PRO A 168 19.98 -17.76 -2.81
C PRO A 168 20.38 -16.43 -3.44
N PHE A 169 19.49 -15.46 -3.40
CA PHE A 169 19.75 -14.09 -3.84
C PHE A 169 19.97 -13.17 -2.64
N ASN A 170 20.90 -12.22 -2.80
CA ASN A 170 21.09 -11.13 -1.83
C ASN A 170 20.22 -9.94 -2.25
N TYR A 171 19.03 -9.82 -1.66
CA TYR A 171 18.04 -8.79 -2.02
C TYR A 171 18.51 -7.37 -1.72
N ALA A 172 19.34 -7.18 -0.67
CA ALA A 172 19.93 -5.88 -0.37
C ALA A 172 20.90 -5.44 -1.48
N ARG A 173 21.72 -6.36 -1.98
CA ARG A 173 22.62 -6.09 -3.11
C ARG A 173 21.84 -5.84 -4.40
N MET A 174 20.76 -6.58 -4.64
CA MET A 174 19.89 -6.37 -5.81
C MET A 174 19.22 -5.01 -5.76
N ALA A 175 18.68 -4.62 -4.59
CA ALA A 175 18.04 -3.33 -4.41
C ALA A 175 19.01 -2.17 -4.69
N ASN A 176 20.22 -2.22 -4.15
CA ASN A 176 21.25 -1.22 -4.44
C ASN A 176 21.57 -1.18 -5.93
N PHE A 177 21.79 -2.33 -6.56
CA PHE A 177 22.09 -2.40 -7.99
C PHE A 177 20.97 -1.79 -8.85
N VAL A 178 19.70 -2.09 -8.54
CA VAL A 178 18.56 -1.52 -9.26
C VAL A 178 18.53 0.00 -9.11
N VAL A 179 18.73 0.52 -7.90
CA VAL A 179 18.72 1.97 -7.66
C VAL A 179 19.90 2.64 -8.34
N ASP A 180 21.12 2.05 -8.33
CA ASP A 180 22.26 2.56 -9.10
C ASP A 180 21.94 2.68 -10.59
N ARG A 181 21.28 1.68 -11.18
CA ARG A 181 20.86 1.74 -12.61
C ARG A 181 19.79 2.81 -12.83
N MET A 182 18.88 2.98 -11.87
CA MET A 182 17.89 4.08 -11.95
C MET A 182 18.56 5.46 -11.90
N ASP A 183 19.58 5.64 -11.05
CA ASP A 183 20.35 6.89 -10.98
C ASP A 183 20.98 7.22 -12.35
N GLU A 184 21.56 6.24 -13.02
CA GLU A 184 22.17 6.40 -14.36
C GLU A 184 21.11 6.70 -15.43
N MET A 185 19.99 5.98 -15.42
CA MET A 185 18.89 6.22 -16.38
C MET A 185 18.32 7.62 -16.21
N VAL A 186 18.09 8.07 -14.98
CA VAL A 186 17.60 9.44 -14.72
C VAL A 186 18.60 10.48 -15.19
N ALA A 187 19.90 10.28 -14.93
CA ALA A 187 20.94 11.18 -15.41
C ALA A 187 20.98 11.25 -16.94
N GLY A 188 20.72 10.14 -17.63
CA GLY A 188 20.59 10.09 -19.09
C GLY A 188 19.35 10.83 -19.60
N ILE A 189 18.20 10.55 -18.98
CA ILE A 189 16.91 11.18 -19.36
C ILE A 189 16.95 12.70 -19.18
N LYS A 190 17.53 13.20 -18.07
CA LYS A 190 17.68 14.65 -17.83
C LYS A 190 18.49 15.38 -18.92
N LYS A 191 19.36 14.66 -19.63
CA LYS A 191 20.17 15.19 -20.74
C LYS A 191 19.51 14.97 -22.10
N SER A 192 18.48 14.16 -22.14
CA SER A 192 17.79 13.78 -23.38
C SER A 192 16.79 14.87 -23.80
N THR A 193 16.65 15.05 -25.11
CA THR A 193 15.61 15.89 -25.72
C THR A 193 14.40 15.10 -26.20
N HIS A 194 14.38 13.79 -25.96
CA HIS A 194 13.28 12.94 -26.38
C HIS A 194 12.01 13.25 -25.57
N GLU A 195 10.88 13.21 -26.27
CA GLU A 195 9.58 13.28 -25.65
C GLU A 195 9.28 11.97 -24.87
N PRO A 196 8.51 12.01 -23.78
CA PRO A 196 8.10 10.80 -23.08
C PRO A 196 7.25 9.91 -23.98
N ILE A 197 7.38 8.59 -23.78
CA ILE A 197 6.57 7.59 -24.48
C ILE A 197 5.20 7.45 -23.81
N LEU A 198 5.18 7.48 -22.47
CA LEU A 198 3.94 7.38 -21.71
C LEU A 198 3.40 8.80 -21.43
N ASP A 199 2.36 9.16 -22.17
CA ASP A 199 1.69 10.43 -22.06
C ASP A 199 1.12 10.67 -20.65
N ALA A 200 1.39 11.87 -20.09
CA ALA A 200 1.02 12.19 -18.72
C ALA A 200 -0.50 12.25 -18.52
N GLU A 201 -1.27 12.71 -19.51
CA GLU A 201 -2.73 12.79 -19.43
C GLU A 201 -3.34 11.38 -19.47
N VAL A 202 -2.89 10.54 -20.41
CA VAL A 202 -3.33 9.14 -20.52
C VAL A 202 -3.05 8.37 -19.25
N MET A 203 -1.85 8.53 -18.68
CA MET A 203 -1.46 7.85 -17.45
C MET A 203 -2.25 8.37 -16.22
N SER A 204 -2.50 9.67 -16.16
CA SER A 204 -3.33 10.25 -15.09
C SER A 204 -4.78 9.75 -15.16
N GLN A 205 -5.36 9.63 -16.36
CA GLN A 205 -6.68 9.04 -16.56
C GLN A 205 -6.71 7.55 -16.21
N PHE A 206 -5.65 6.80 -16.54
CA PHE A 206 -5.53 5.38 -16.16
C PHE A 206 -5.51 5.22 -14.65
N VAL A 207 -4.67 5.99 -13.96
CA VAL A 207 -4.57 6.00 -12.50
C VAL A 207 -5.91 6.39 -11.87
N ALA A 208 -6.52 7.49 -12.34
CA ALA A 208 -7.80 7.97 -11.82
C ALA A 208 -8.92 6.94 -11.97
N ARG A 209 -8.98 6.20 -13.09
CA ARG A 209 -9.95 5.11 -13.30
C ARG A 209 -9.74 3.96 -12.33
N GLY A 210 -8.52 3.53 -12.12
CA GLY A 210 -8.21 2.48 -11.15
C GLY A 210 -8.46 2.91 -9.71
N MET A 211 -8.28 4.18 -9.41
CA MET A 211 -8.59 4.76 -8.10
C MET A 211 -10.11 5.01 -7.89
N LYS A 212 -10.93 5.08 -8.95
CA LYS A 212 -12.40 5.11 -8.85
C LYS A 212 -12.92 3.76 -8.38
N GLY A 213 -13.13 3.59 -7.12
CA GLY A 213 -13.55 2.33 -6.47
C GLY A 213 -12.61 1.92 -5.33
N CYS A 214 -11.47 2.60 -5.23
CA CYS A 214 -10.57 2.50 -4.10
C CYS A 214 -10.98 3.34 -2.90
N HIS A 215 -11.68 4.39 -3.14
CA HIS A 215 -12.08 5.29 -2.08
C HIS A 215 -13.45 4.87 -1.56
N ALA A 216 -13.46 4.16 -0.45
CA ALA A 216 -14.40 4.57 0.57
C ALA A 216 -14.35 6.11 0.59
N PRO A 217 -15.50 6.83 0.62
CA PRO A 217 -15.48 8.29 0.67
C PRO A 217 -14.40 8.76 1.62
N ALA A 218 -13.67 9.82 1.29
CA ALA A 218 -12.54 10.28 2.12
C ALA A 218 -12.92 10.37 3.62
N GLY A 219 -14.20 10.60 3.91
CA GLY A 219 -14.77 10.51 5.26
C GLY A 219 -14.74 9.11 5.90
N GLU A 220 -14.99 8.04 5.14
CA GLU A 220 -14.93 6.67 5.68
C GLU A 220 -13.49 6.22 5.93
N GLN A 221 -12.57 6.59 5.04
CA GLN A 221 -11.14 6.32 5.23
C GLN A 221 -10.59 7.09 6.43
N LEU A 222 -10.97 8.35 6.57
CA LEU A 222 -10.60 9.20 7.70
C LEU A 222 -11.10 8.59 9.01
N HIS A 223 -12.36 8.14 9.05
CA HIS A 223 -12.93 7.49 10.23
C HIS A 223 -12.22 6.17 10.56
N ALA A 224 -11.95 5.31 9.57
CA ALA A 224 -11.23 4.06 9.77
C ALA A 224 -9.79 4.30 10.28
N THR A 225 -9.10 5.31 9.73
CA THR A 225 -7.74 5.64 10.15
C THR A 225 -7.71 6.24 11.57
N LEU A 226 -8.70 7.06 11.95
CA LEU A 226 -8.85 7.56 13.31
C LEU A 226 -9.14 6.44 14.32
N THR A 227 -9.97 5.47 13.96
CA THR A 227 -10.21 4.27 14.79
C THR A 227 -8.92 3.48 15.01
N LYS A 228 -8.12 3.29 13.95
CA LYS A 228 -6.80 2.65 14.03
C LYS A 228 -5.84 3.44 14.92
N LEU A 229 -5.83 4.78 14.81
CA LEU A 229 -5.03 5.65 15.68
C LEU A 229 -5.34 5.43 17.16
N MET A 230 -6.62 5.42 17.51
CA MET A 230 -7.06 5.21 18.91
C MET A 230 -6.57 3.85 19.44
N SER A 231 -6.71 2.78 18.66
CA SER A 231 -6.20 1.46 19.05
C SER A 231 -4.67 1.46 19.21
N SER A 232 -3.95 2.12 18.32
CA SER A 232 -2.48 2.21 18.41
C SER A 232 -2.01 3.01 19.63
N ILE A 233 -2.75 4.06 20.05
CA ILE A 233 -2.44 4.81 21.28
C ILE A 233 -2.56 3.91 22.51
N GLU A 234 -3.56 3.02 22.56
CA GLU A 234 -3.71 2.08 23.69
C GLU A 234 -2.52 1.13 23.83
N GLU A 235 -1.90 0.75 22.72
CA GLU A 235 -0.76 -0.18 22.71
C GLU A 235 0.58 0.49 23.05
N LEU A 236 0.64 1.85 23.09
CA LEU A 236 1.88 2.58 23.37
C LEU A 236 2.40 2.31 24.79
N GLN A 237 3.70 2.17 24.91
CA GLN A 237 4.42 2.05 26.18
C GLN A 237 4.84 3.45 26.72
N VAL A 238 3.85 4.29 27.03
CA VAL A 238 4.04 5.65 27.54
C VAL A 238 3.26 5.84 28.83
N THR A 239 3.50 6.96 29.55
CA THR A 239 2.78 7.29 30.78
C THR A 239 1.28 7.49 30.53
N ASN A 240 0.45 7.21 31.54
CA ASN A 240 -1.00 7.40 31.43
C ASN A 240 -1.37 8.86 31.10
N ALA A 241 -0.62 9.84 31.64
CA ALA A 241 -0.82 11.26 31.30
C ALA A 241 -0.58 11.51 29.80
N ARG A 242 0.48 10.91 29.23
CA ARG A 242 0.78 11.03 27.79
C ARG A 242 -0.25 10.31 26.93
N LYS A 243 -0.73 9.13 27.33
CA LYS A 243 -1.83 8.45 26.64
C LYS A 243 -3.09 9.31 26.60
N SER A 244 -3.45 9.92 27.72
CA SER A 244 -4.63 10.80 27.82
C SER A 244 -4.53 11.99 26.87
N GLU A 245 -3.35 12.63 26.80
CA GLU A 245 -3.09 13.74 25.87
C GLU A 245 -3.21 13.32 24.40
N LEU A 246 -2.67 12.16 24.04
CA LEU A 246 -2.76 11.63 22.67
C LEU A 246 -4.20 11.22 22.30
N HIS A 247 -4.96 10.66 23.25
CA HIS A 247 -6.38 10.37 23.06
C HIS A 247 -7.20 11.65 22.87
N GLU A 248 -6.95 12.68 23.64
CA GLU A 248 -7.62 13.97 23.49
C GLU A 248 -7.34 14.55 22.09
N ALA A 249 -6.08 14.50 21.63
CA ALA A 249 -5.73 14.93 20.28
C ALA A 249 -6.46 14.10 19.19
N ALA A 250 -6.58 12.77 19.38
CA ALA A 250 -7.30 11.91 18.46
C ALA A 250 -8.81 12.20 18.42
N HIS A 251 -9.42 12.50 19.56
CA HIS A 251 -10.83 12.92 19.65
C HIS A 251 -11.07 14.26 18.96
N LEU A 252 -10.21 15.26 19.18
CA LEU A 252 -10.32 16.55 18.50
C LEU A 252 -10.16 16.41 16.96
N LEU A 253 -9.29 15.52 16.51
CA LEU A 253 -9.22 15.16 15.09
C LEU A 253 -10.52 14.51 14.60
N GLN A 254 -11.13 13.62 15.38
CA GLN A 254 -12.40 13.01 15.03
C GLN A 254 -13.54 14.04 14.93
N GLU A 255 -13.59 15.01 15.80
CA GLU A 255 -14.54 16.14 15.72
C GLU A 255 -14.28 16.98 14.46
N ALA A 256 -13.01 17.31 14.18
CA ALA A 256 -12.62 18.01 12.97
C ALA A 256 -12.96 17.22 11.69
N ALA A 257 -12.96 15.89 11.75
CA ALA A 257 -13.36 15.05 10.62
C ALA A 257 -14.85 15.13 10.29
N ALA A 258 -15.69 15.41 11.28
CA ALA A 258 -17.14 15.60 11.11
C ALA A 258 -17.50 17.02 10.64
N ASP A 259 -16.60 18.00 10.79
CA ASP A 259 -16.81 19.37 10.36
C ASP A 259 -16.67 19.50 8.83
N GLU A 260 -17.55 20.28 8.20
CA GLU A 260 -17.47 20.62 6.78
C GLU A 260 -16.32 21.59 6.48
N SER A 261 -15.90 22.40 7.45
CA SER A 261 -14.83 23.39 7.32
C SER A 261 -13.88 23.39 8.52
N PRO A 262 -13.12 22.30 8.74
CA PRO A 262 -12.26 22.18 9.90
C PRO A 262 -11.13 23.21 9.88
N ARG A 263 -10.73 23.66 11.05
CA ARG A 263 -9.59 24.59 11.21
C ARG A 263 -8.28 23.84 10.94
N MET A 264 -7.78 23.88 9.69
CA MET A 264 -6.59 23.15 9.25
C MET A 264 -5.32 23.44 10.08
N VAL A 265 -5.21 24.65 10.66
CA VAL A 265 -4.10 24.97 11.58
C VAL A 265 -4.18 24.11 12.85
N LEU A 266 -5.38 23.91 13.39
CA LEU A 266 -5.58 23.01 14.54
C LEU A 266 -5.30 21.55 14.15
N VAL A 267 -5.80 21.09 13.03
CA VAL A 267 -5.56 19.73 12.51
C VAL A 267 -4.05 19.46 12.40
N ARG A 268 -3.28 20.37 11.80
CA ARG A 268 -1.82 20.22 11.68
C ARG A 268 -1.11 20.22 13.03
N ALA A 269 -1.54 21.06 13.98
CA ALA A 269 -0.96 21.08 15.33
C ALA A 269 -1.19 19.75 16.07
N LEU A 270 -2.40 19.19 15.98
CA LEU A 270 -2.75 17.90 16.59
C LEU A 270 -1.98 16.74 15.92
N LEU A 271 -1.86 16.75 14.61
CA LEU A 271 -1.05 15.77 13.88
C LEU A 271 0.42 15.87 14.26
N GLY A 272 0.98 17.08 14.41
CA GLY A 272 2.35 17.29 14.88
C GLY A 272 2.57 16.74 16.31
N LEU A 273 1.57 16.86 17.20
CA LEU A 273 1.62 16.25 18.53
C LEU A 273 1.68 14.70 18.44
N LEU A 274 0.88 14.10 17.57
CA LEU A 274 0.87 12.65 17.35
C LEU A 274 2.18 12.17 16.70
N GLN A 275 2.76 12.93 15.76
CA GLN A 275 4.04 12.64 15.10
C GLN A 275 5.23 12.71 16.07
N SER A 276 5.08 13.33 17.24
CA SER A 276 6.12 13.29 18.29
C SER A 276 6.31 11.89 18.89
N GLN A 277 5.39 10.94 18.65
CA GLN A 277 5.53 9.53 18.98
C GLN A 277 5.90 8.75 17.71
N HIS A 278 7.06 8.12 17.72
CA HIS A 278 7.60 7.42 16.56
C HIS A 278 6.62 6.38 15.99
N GLU A 279 5.92 5.65 16.86
CA GLU A 279 4.97 4.60 16.50
C GLU A 279 3.73 5.15 15.78
N LEU A 280 3.39 6.43 15.98
CA LEU A 280 2.20 7.07 15.41
C LEU A 280 2.51 7.87 14.14
N VAL A 281 3.78 8.10 13.79
CA VAL A 281 4.18 8.94 12.63
C VAL A 281 3.49 8.52 11.34
N ALA A 282 3.46 7.22 11.05
CA ALA A 282 2.87 6.71 9.82
C ALA A 282 1.35 6.96 9.75
N ILE A 283 0.64 6.75 10.88
CA ILE A 283 -0.81 6.96 10.96
C ILE A 283 -1.13 8.45 10.88
N ALA A 284 -0.38 9.28 11.57
CA ALA A 284 -0.56 10.74 11.58
C ALA A 284 -0.30 11.34 10.17
N SER A 285 0.73 10.87 9.46
CA SER A 285 1.01 11.27 8.07
C SER A 285 -0.09 10.81 7.10
N GLN A 286 -0.70 9.65 7.32
CA GLN A 286 -1.85 9.19 6.54
C GLN A 286 -3.07 10.08 6.78
N LEU A 287 -3.35 10.44 8.04
CA LEU A 287 -4.43 11.36 8.39
C LEU A 287 -4.24 12.73 7.76
N GLU A 288 -3.02 13.27 7.75
CA GLU A 288 -2.69 14.55 7.13
C GLU A 288 -3.10 14.57 5.65
N ARG A 289 -2.70 13.57 4.88
CA ARG A 289 -3.09 13.44 3.47
C ARG A 289 -4.61 13.33 3.26
N LEU A 290 -5.30 12.61 4.14
CA LEU A 290 -6.75 12.45 4.07
C LEU A 290 -7.48 13.77 4.36
N TYR A 291 -7.04 14.55 5.34
CA TYR A 291 -7.58 15.88 5.61
C TYR A 291 -7.35 16.84 4.45
N GLU A 292 -6.15 16.86 3.86
CA GLU A 292 -5.84 17.69 2.70
C GLU A 292 -6.67 17.30 1.47
N SER A 293 -6.80 16.00 1.19
CA SER A 293 -7.63 15.49 0.10
C SER A 293 -9.11 15.84 0.27
N LYS A 294 -9.65 15.78 1.49
CA LYS A 294 -11.03 16.17 1.78
C LYS A 294 -11.25 17.67 1.52
N HIS A 295 -10.27 18.50 1.89
CA HIS A 295 -10.37 19.94 1.74
C HIS A 295 -10.18 20.46 0.31
N THR A 296 -9.27 19.87 -0.46
CA THR A 296 -9.03 20.29 -1.85
C THR A 296 -10.26 20.04 -2.73
N LYS A 297 -11.08 19.02 -2.43
CA LYS A 297 -12.34 18.74 -3.15
C LYS A 297 -13.49 19.71 -2.81
N LEU A 298 -13.39 20.49 -1.75
CA LEU A 298 -14.42 21.50 -1.40
C LEU A 298 -14.14 22.86 -2.03
N LEU A 299 -12.98 23.06 -2.63
CA LEU A 299 -12.55 24.31 -3.28
C LEU A 299 -12.62 24.26 -4.83
N THR A 300 -13.01 23.11 -5.40
CA THR A 300 -13.28 22.90 -6.84
C THR A 300 -14.75 22.55 -7.06
#